data_907ebfe793e3d802d0964ba387c89a20
#
_entry.id   907ebfe793e3d802d0964ba387c89a20
#
_cell.length_a   1.000
_cell.length_b   1.000
_cell.length_c   1.000
_cell.angle_alpha   90.00
_cell.angle_beta   90.00
_cell.angle_gamma   90.00
#
_symmetry.space_group_name_H-M   'P 1'
#
loop_
_entity.id
_entity.type
_entity.pdbx_description
1 polymer ?
#
loop_
_entity_poly.entity_id
_entity_poly.type
_entity_poly.pdbx_seq_one_letter_code
_entity_poly.pdbx_strand_id
1 'polypeptide(L)'
;MSKTRLGYVDFTHVEGFTDYMDITIDCINQLGSQLDVLDVPAGNGLVVDRLNELGHHAIGGDINDARDGFVRVNMEEPFPFDDCTFDVVTCLEGIEHVLDGYRLLSELVRILRPGGTVIISTPNVMNVYSRWYHFLYGYPFQFPPHAMQHVTKERAIDRGHINPMSYLRLRYLLESLGAEVTEIKGDRTKKKHLLPFLLPVFLLGWLMGRKHRCREDGENVHLNKIAKHLSSKPLLLSRSLVLVAKKNKS
;
A
#
# COMPACT_ATOMS: atom_id res chain seq x y z
N MET A 1 21.92 -5.47 -21.94
CA MET A 1 20.95 -6.52 -21.56
C MET A 1 21.45 -7.15 -20.27
N SER A 2 20.95 -6.71 -19.15
CA SER A 2 21.27 -7.27 -17.82
C SER A 2 20.67 -8.66 -17.75
N LYS A 3 21.49 -9.67 -17.54
CA LYS A 3 21.03 -11.03 -17.24
C LYS A 3 20.47 -11.03 -15.82
N THR A 4 19.17 -10.95 -15.71
CA THR A 4 18.48 -11.12 -14.43
C THR A 4 18.78 -12.50 -13.88
N ARG A 5 19.25 -12.59 -12.65
CA ARG A 5 19.69 -13.82 -11.96
C ARG A 5 18.60 -14.86 -11.75
N LEU A 6 17.39 -14.70 -12.20
CA LEU A 6 16.29 -15.65 -12.05
C LEU A 6 15.27 -15.58 -13.20
N GLY A 7 15.63 -15.07 -14.40
CA GLY A 7 14.68 -14.97 -15.51
C GLY A 7 13.59 -13.91 -15.28
N TYR A 8 13.74 -13.03 -14.29
CA TYR A 8 12.82 -11.93 -14.06
C TYR A 8 12.93 -10.91 -15.17
N VAL A 9 11.79 -10.49 -15.65
CA VAL A 9 11.66 -9.34 -16.54
C VAL A 9 12.15 -8.13 -15.74
N ASP A 10 13.04 -7.37 -16.36
CA ASP A 10 13.48 -6.10 -15.87
C ASP A 10 12.26 -5.20 -15.58
N PHE A 11 11.99 -4.88 -14.30
CA PHE A 11 10.84 -4.09 -13.87
C PHE A 11 11.03 -2.60 -14.13
N THR A 12 11.62 -2.23 -15.26
CA THR A 12 11.81 -0.84 -15.68
C THR A 12 10.55 -0.13 -16.14
N HIS A 13 9.37 -0.71 -15.91
CA HIS A 13 8.09 -0.05 -16.24
C HIS A 13 7.81 1.21 -15.40
N VAL A 14 8.57 1.46 -14.34
CA VAL A 14 8.56 2.70 -13.57
C VAL A 14 9.88 3.43 -13.80
N GLU A 15 9.94 4.20 -14.89
CA GLU A 15 11.15 4.96 -15.28
C GLU A 15 11.35 6.25 -14.47
N GLY A 16 10.36 6.67 -13.69
CA GLY A 16 10.38 7.93 -12.93
C GLY A 16 9.51 7.93 -11.70
N PHE A 17 9.60 8.99 -10.92
CA PHE A 17 8.79 9.18 -9.72
C PHE A 17 7.31 9.22 -10.06
N THR A 18 6.53 8.61 -9.16
CA THR A 18 5.07 8.62 -9.21
C THR A 18 4.53 9.36 -8.00
N ASP A 19 3.29 9.87 -8.11
CA ASP A 19 2.67 10.67 -7.04
C ASP A 19 2.67 9.95 -5.68
N TYR A 20 2.51 8.62 -5.64
CA TYR A 20 2.55 7.87 -4.38
C TYR A 20 3.96 7.78 -3.77
N MET A 21 5.01 7.78 -4.60
CA MET A 21 6.40 7.82 -4.12
C MET A 21 6.71 9.19 -3.50
N ASP A 22 6.33 10.29 -4.18
CA ASP A 22 6.51 11.64 -3.65
C ASP A 22 5.76 11.83 -2.33
N ILE A 23 4.50 11.37 -2.26
CA ILE A 23 3.69 11.39 -1.03
C ILE A 23 4.37 10.61 0.10
N THR A 24 4.97 9.46 -0.22
CA THR A 24 5.67 8.61 0.77
C THR A 24 6.93 9.30 1.29
N ILE A 25 7.74 9.86 0.40
CA ILE A 25 8.96 10.60 0.77
C ILE A 25 8.59 11.82 1.65
N ASP A 26 7.56 12.57 1.29
CA ASP A 26 7.07 13.69 2.10
C ASP A 26 6.61 13.24 3.49
N CYS A 27 5.92 12.07 3.59
CA CYS A 27 5.53 11.51 4.88
C CYS A 27 6.77 11.18 5.73
N ILE A 28 7.79 10.54 5.15
CA ILE A 28 9.01 10.15 5.86
C ILE A 28 9.76 11.39 6.36
N ASN A 29 9.94 12.40 5.52
CA ASN A 29 10.59 13.66 5.90
C ASN A 29 9.87 14.40 7.05
N GLN A 30 8.54 14.27 7.15
CA GLN A 30 7.77 14.84 8.26
C GLN A 30 7.94 14.09 9.58
N LEU A 31 8.38 12.83 9.56
CA LEU A 31 8.64 12.04 10.77
C LEU A 31 9.95 12.42 11.46
N GLY A 32 10.94 12.90 10.70
CA GLY A 32 12.25 13.30 11.23
C GLY A 32 13.36 13.24 10.18
N SER A 33 14.61 13.32 10.64
CA SER A 33 15.82 13.19 9.82
C SER A 33 16.63 11.98 10.26
N GLN A 34 17.51 11.48 9.38
CA GLN A 34 18.45 10.37 9.68
C GLN A 34 17.73 9.10 10.17
N LEU A 35 16.56 8.79 9.59
CA LEU A 35 15.77 7.61 9.91
C LEU A 35 16.35 6.38 9.21
N ASP A 36 16.30 5.23 9.89
CA ASP A 36 16.58 3.93 9.28
C ASP A 36 15.32 3.46 8.53
N VAL A 37 15.39 3.37 7.21
CA VAL A 37 14.24 3.08 6.34
C VAL A 37 14.47 1.82 5.52
N LEU A 38 13.48 0.93 5.48
CA LEU A 38 13.42 -0.17 4.51
C LEU A 38 12.32 0.11 3.49
N ASP A 39 12.64 0.05 2.19
CA ASP A 39 11.66 0.05 1.10
C ASP A 39 11.56 -1.36 0.52
N VAL A 40 10.35 -1.97 0.52
CA VAL A 40 10.11 -3.34 0.04
C VAL A 40 8.70 -3.49 -0.57
N PRO A 41 8.56 -3.87 -1.84
CA PRO A 41 9.62 -4.12 -2.83
C PRO A 41 10.23 -2.80 -3.34
N ALA A 42 11.56 -2.72 -3.39
CA ALA A 42 12.26 -1.50 -3.76
C ALA A 42 12.32 -1.25 -5.28
N GLY A 43 12.02 -2.27 -6.09
CA GLY A 43 12.04 -2.18 -7.54
C GLY A 43 13.36 -1.66 -8.10
N ASN A 44 13.32 -0.52 -8.79
CA ASN A 44 14.53 0.14 -9.33
C ASN A 44 15.27 1.04 -8.33
N GLY A 45 14.75 1.21 -7.10
CA GLY A 45 15.37 1.92 -6.00
C GLY A 45 15.24 3.45 -6.01
N LEU A 46 14.35 4.01 -6.79
CA LEU A 46 14.15 5.47 -6.84
C LEU A 46 13.85 6.07 -5.46
N VAL A 47 13.01 5.40 -4.67
CA VAL A 47 12.64 5.86 -3.32
C VAL A 47 13.85 5.79 -2.39
N VAL A 48 14.60 4.68 -2.43
CA VAL A 48 15.81 4.46 -1.64
C VAL A 48 16.85 5.55 -1.92
N ASP A 49 17.14 5.81 -3.21
CA ASP A 49 18.11 6.85 -3.60
C ASP A 49 17.68 8.21 -3.09
N ARG A 50 16.40 8.56 -3.32
CA ARG A 50 15.90 9.86 -2.91
C ARG A 50 15.93 10.07 -1.40
N LEU A 51 15.61 9.03 -0.62
CA LEU A 51 15.70 9.10 0.84
C LEU A 51 17.14 9.25 1.33
N ASN A 52 18.10 8.57 0.70
CA ASN A 52 19.52 8.70 1.00
C ASN A 52 20.06 10.09 0.64
N GLU A 53 19.64 10.67 -0.51
CA GLU A 53 19.95 12.06 -0.87
C GLU A 53 19.43 13.08 0.15
N LEU A 54 18.30 12.76 0.81
CA LEU A 54 17.69 13.60 1.85
C LEU A 54 18.28 13.37 3.24
N GLY A 55 19.29 12.49 3.36
CA GLY A 55 20.05 12.25 4.59
C GLY A 55 19.42 11.19 5.52
N HIS A 56 18.50 10.35 5.01
CA HIS A 56 18.07 9.14 5.71
C HIS A 56 19.03 7.97 5.44
N HIS A 57 18.88 6.88 6.19
CA HIS A 57 19.58 5.61 5.98
C HIS A 57 18.62 4.59 5.36
N ALA A 58 18.39 4.72 4.05
CA ALA A 58 17.45 3.87 3.34
C ALA A 58 18.15 2.70 2.68
N ILE A 59 17.60 1.50 2.84
CA ILE A 59 18.00 0.29 2.12
C ILE A 59 16.82 -0.29 1.34
N GLY A 60 17.11 -0.92 0.20
CA GLY A 60 16.13 -1.58 -0.63
C GLY A 60 16.04 -3.07 -0.32
N GLY A 61 14.83 -3.57 -0.12
CA GLY A 61 14.52 -4.99 -0.09
C GLY A 61 13.79 -5.39 -1.37
N ASP A 62 14.33 -6.32 -2.13
CA ASP A 62 13.67 -6.83 -3.33
C ASP A 62 14.06 -8.28 -3.60
N ILE A 63 13.23 -8.98 -4.34
CA ILE A 63 13.59 -10.32 -4.82
C ILE A 63 14.72 -10.26 -5.83
N ASN A 64 14.85 -9.14 -6.54
CA ASN A 64 15.95 -8.80 -7.41
C ASN A 64 16.99 -7.96 -6.65
N ASP A 65 17.98 -8.64 -6.08
CA ASP A 65 19.08 -8.04 -5.31
C ASP A 65 20.31 -7.69 -6.16
N ALA A 66 20.14 -7.58 -7.48
CA ALA A 66 21.26 -7.30 -8.40
C ALA A 66 21.85 -5.89 -8.25
N ARG A 67 21.14 -4.99 -7.56
CA ARG A 67 21.60 -3.64 -7.27
C ARG A 67 22.42 -3.61 -6.00
N ASP A 68 23.57 -2.90 -6.04
CA ASP A 68 24.41 -2.68 -4.86
C ASP A 68 23.62 -1.99 -3.73
N GLY A 69 23.76 -2.50 -2.50
CA GLY A 69 23.06 -1.99 -1.33
C GLY A 69 21.63 -2.54 -1.16
N PHE A 70 21.17 -3.42 -2.06
CA PHE A 70 19.91 -4.13 -1.89
C PHE A 70 20.10 -5.43 -1.13
N VAL A 71 19.11 -5.74 -0.29
CA VAL A 71 18.98 -7.03 0.41
C VAL A 71 17.92 -7.86 -0.31
N ARG A 72 18.23 -9.15 -0.54
CA ARG A 72 17.25 -10.07 -1.09
C ARG A 72 16.10 -10.29 -0.12
N VAL A 73 14.90 -9.87 -0.49
CA VAL A 73 13.68 -10.04 0.27
C VAL A 73 12.59 -10.64 -0.61
N ASN A 74 12.06 -11.80 -0.22
CA ASN A 74 10.85 -12.33 -0.79
C ASN A 74 9.68 -11.96 0.14
N MET A 75 8.71 -11.21 -0.36
CA MET A 75 7.55 -10.77 0.43
C MET A 75 6.65 -11.93 0.91
N GLU A 76 6.84 -13.14 0.39
CA GLU A 76 6.14 -14.35 0.82
C GLU A 76 6.94 -15.22 1.80
N GLU A 77 8.12 -14.74 2.26
CA GLU A 77 9.02 -15.43 3.19
C GLU A 77 9.32 -14.56 4.40
N PRO A 78 9.86 -15.11 5.51
CA PRO A 78 10.36 -14.30 6.61
C PRO A 78 11.47 -13.35 6.13
N PHE A 79 11.42 -12.09 6.55
CA PHE A 79 12.42 -11.11 6.16
C PHE A 79 13.74 -11.36 6.90
N PRO A 80 14.90 -11.19 6.22
CA PRO A 80 16.22 -11.43 6.79
C PRO A 80 16.70 -10.26 7.67
N PHE A 81 15.79 -9.73 8.50
CA PHE A 81 16.05 -8.64 9.43
C PHE A 81 15.57 -9.01 10.83
N ASP A 82 16.30 -8.53 11.84
CA ASP A 82 15.93 -8.68 13.23
C ASP A 82 14.67 -7.84 13.56
N ASP A 83 14.00 -8.20 14.65
CA ASP A 83 12.88 -7.43 15.18
C ASP A 83 13.34 -6.01 15.53
N CYS A 84 12.45 -5.05 15.38
CA CYS A 84 12.68 -3.67 15.81
C CYS A 84 13.95 -3.01 15.23
N THR A 85 14.22 -3.23 13.96
CA THR A 85 15.40 -2.72 13.25
C THR A 85 15.19 -1.32 12.67
N PHE A 86 14.01 -1.04 12.09
CA PHE A 86 13.75 0.16 11.30
C PHE A 86 12.83 1.16 11.99
N ASP A 87 13.04 2.45 11.71
CA ASP A 87 12.15 3.53 12.12
C ASP A 87 10.94 3.61 11.20
N VAL A 88 11.18 3.36 9.89
CA VAL A 88 10.14 3.38 8.85
C VAL A 88 10.31 2.18 7.93
N VAL A 89 9.19 1.56 7.58
CA VAL A 89 9.13 0.52 6.54
C VAL A 89 8.09 0.92 5.51
N THR A 90 8.46 0.89 4.23
CA THR A 90 7.53 1.17 3.14
C THR A 90 7.23 -0.09 2.35
N CYS A 91 5.97 -0.20 1.87
CA CYS A 91 5.56 -1.23 0.94
C CYS A 91 4.70 -0.59 -0.15
N LEU A 92 5.35 -0.26 -1.27
CA LEU A 92 4.73 0.55 -2.33
C LEU A 92 4.34 -0.32 -3.51
N GLU A 93 3.01 -0.38 -3.80
CA GLU A 93 2.44 -1.20 -4.89
C GLU A 93 2.96 -2.66 -4.85
N GLY A 94 3.04 -3.26 -3.66
CA GLY A 94 3.60 -4.59 -3.43
C GLY A 94 2.59 -5.58 -2.84
N ILE A 95 1.76 -5.16 -1.89
CA ILE A 95 0.85 -6.06 -1.15
C ILE A 95 -0.20 -6.74 -2.05
N GLU A 96 -0.54 -6.13 -3.18
CA GLU A 96 -1.46 -6.70 -4.17
C GLU A 96 -0.90 -7.87 -4.96
N HIS A 97 0.42 -8.09 -4.91
CA HIS A 97 1.11 -9.16 -5.63
C HIS A 97 1.32 -10.43 -4.79
N VAL A 98 1.07 -10.40 -3.49
CA VAL A 98 1.27 -11.54 -2.58
C VAL A 98 -0.02 -12.30 -2.32
N LEU A 99 0.07 -13.60 -2.07
CA LEU A 99 -1.06 -14.43 -1.69
C LEU A 99 -1.50 -14.16 -0.25
N ASP A 100 -0.55 -14.08 0.67
CA ASP A 100 -0.80 -13.84 2.09
C ASP A 100 -0.39 -12.44 2.52
N GLY A 101 -1.31 -11.49 2.34
CA GLY A 101 -1.10 -10.11 2.79
C GLY A 101 -0.99 -9.96 4.31
N TYR A 102 -1.58 -10.87 5.12
CA TYR A 102 -1.43 -10.83 6.57
C TYR A 102 0.00 -11.15 6.99
N ARG A 103 0.59 -12.19 6.42
CA ARG A 103 1.99 -12.55 6.66
C ARG A 103 2.94 -11.42 6.29
N LEU A 104 2.76 -10.82 5.10
CA LEU A 104 3.56 -9.66 4.70
C LEU A 104 3.45 -8.53 5.73
N LEU A 105 2.23 -8.15 6.11
CA LEU A 105 2.00 -7.09 7.11
C LEU A 105 2.63 -7.43 8.46
N SER A 106 2.59 -8.71 8.88
CA SER A 106 3.22 -9.14 10.14
C SER A 106 4.74 -8.95 10.13
N GLU A 107 5.40 -9.24 9.01
CA GLU A 107 6.84 -9.02 8.85
C GLU A 107 7.18 -7.52 8.83
N LEU A 108 6.42 -6.70 8.06
CA LEU A 108 6.61 -5.24 8.06
C LEU A 108 6.49 -4.64 9.47
N VAL A 109 5.52 -5.09 10.26
CA VAL A 109 5.33 -4.60 11.63
C VAL A 109 6.36 -5.18 12.59
N ARG A 110 6.79 -6.45 12.42
CA ARG A 110 7.81 -7.10 13.27
C ARG A 110 9.11 -6.32 13.27
N ILE A 111 9.61 -5.97 12.09
CA ILE A 111 10.91 -5.29 11.91
C ILE A 111 10.88 -3.80 12.26
N LEU A 112 9.71 -3.20 12.47
CA LEU A 112 9.59 -1.81 12.94
C LEU A 112 9.93 -1.71 14.42
N ARG A 113 10.66 -0.67 14.80
CA ARG A 113 10.85 -0.24 16.19
C ARG A 113 9.51 0.10 16.85
N PRO A 114 9.37 -0.03 18.18
CA PRO A 114 8.21 0.50 18.89
C PRO A 114 8.02 2.00 18.59
N GLY A 115 6.83 2.38 18.15
CA GLY A 115 6.57 3.74 17.68
C GLY A 115 7.02 4.06 16.25
N GLY A 116 7.61 3.09 15.55
CA GLY A 116 7.97 3.21 14.13
C GLY A 116 6.74 3.25 13.22
N THR A 117 6.96 3.60 11.97
CA THR A 117 5.88 3.86 11.00
C THR A 117 5.96 2.92 9.81
N VAL A 118 4.84 2.29 9.45
CA VAL A 118 4.69 1.59 8.17
C VAL A 118 3.88 2.45 7.20
N ILE A 119 4.35 2.55 5.96
CA ILE A 119 3.66 3.27 4.88
C ILE A 119 3.40 2.27 3.75
N ILE A 120 2.13 2.11 3.39
CA ILE A 120 1.71 1.13 2.38
C ILE A 120 0.98 1.87 1.26
N SER A 121 1.42 1.70 0.02
CA SER A 121 0.59 2.05 -1.13
C SER A 121 0.04 0.82 -1.82
N THR A 122 -1.18 0.93 -2.34
CA THR A 122 -1.84 -0.13 -3.12
C THR A 122 -2.94 0.46 -3.99
N PRO A 123 -3.33 -0.20 -5.10
CA PRO A 123 -4.46 0.25 -5.91
C PRO A 123 -5.73 0.40 -5.08
N ASN A 124 -6.38 1.55 -5.19
CA ASN A 124 -7.56 1.87 -4.41
C ASN A 124 -8.82 1.20 -5.00
N VAL A 125 -9.15 0.02 -4.51
CA VAL A 125 -10.35 -0.72 -4.93
C VAL A 125 -11.65 -0.08 -4.44
N MET A 126 -11.57 0.87 -3.49
CA MET A 126 -12.74 1.51 -2.88
C MET A 126 -13.09 2.87 -3.50
N ASN A 127 -12.31 3.35 -4.47
CA ASN A 127 -12.67 4.59 -5.16
C ASN A 127 -13.96 4.42 -5.98
N VAL A 128 -14.60 5.54 -6.26
CA VAL A 128 -15.89 5.61 -6.99
C VAL A 128 -15.86 4.83 -8.29
N TYR A 129 -14.81 5.05 -9.08
CA TYR A 129 -14.68 4.42 -10.38
C TYR A 129 -14.48 2.90 -10.25
N SER A 130 -13.67 2.43 -9.31
CA SER A 130 -13.45 1.01 -9.07
C SER A 130 -14.69 0.28 -8.59
N ARG A 131 -15.51 0.92 -7.73
CA ARG A 131 -16.81 0.37 -7.31
C ARG A 131 -17.78 0.24 -8.47
N TRP A 132 -17.88 1.27 -9.32
CA TRP A 132 -18.70 1.23 -10.52
C TRP A 132 -18.21 0.17 -11.52
N TYR A 133 -16.91 0.10 -11.71
CA TYR A 133 -16.28 -0.92 -12.56
C TYR A 133 -16.58 -2.33 -12.05
N HIS A 134 -16.46 -2.55 -10.73
CA HIS A 134 -16.77 -3.82 -10.08
C HIS A 134 -18.25 -4.21 -10.26
N PHE A 135 -19.16 -3.25 -10.15
CA PHE A 135 -20.58 -3.48 -10.39
C PHE A 135 -20.88 -3.95 -11.82
N LEU A 136 -20.17 -3.39 -12.81
CA LEU A 136 -20.37 -3.72 -14.22
C LEU A 136 -19.67 -5.02 -14.66
N TYR A 137 -18.46 -5.25 -14.18
CA TYR A 137 -17.57 -6.30 -14.68
C TYR A 137 -17.30 -7.43 -13.67
N GLY A 138 -17.75 -7.33 -12.43
CA GLY A 138 -17.60 -8.37 -11.40
C GLY A 138 -16.23 -8.40 -10.71
N TYR A 139 -15.31 -7.49 -11.04
CA TYR A 139 -14.00 -7.37 -10.39
C TYR A 139 -13.55 -5.91 -10.28
N PRO A 140 -12.71 -5.56 -9.27
CA PRO A 140 -12.26 -4.19 -9.09
C PRO A 140 -11.37 -3.72 -10.23
N PHE A 141 -11.39 -2.42 -10.52
CA PHE A 141 -10.48 -1.81 -11.48
C PHE A 141 -9.01 -2.04 -11.05
N GLN A 142 -8.15 -2.39 -12.00
CA GLN A 142 -6.75 -2.79 -11.84
C GLN A 142 -6.54 -4.23 -11.33
N PHE A 143 -7.59 -5.02 -11.13
CA PHE A 143 -7.50 -6.44 -10.75
C PHE A 143 -8.22 -7.32 -11.79
N PRO A 144 -7.73 -7.37 -13.04
CA PRO A 144 -8.34 -8.21 -14.06
C PRO A 144 -8.22 -9.68 -13.68
N PRO A 145 -9.13 -10.56 -14.14
CA PRO A 145 -9.01 -11.99 -13.95
C PRO A 145 -7.68 -12.50 -14.54
N HIS A 146 -6.90 -13.18 -13.73
CA HIS A 146 -5.66 -13.84 -14.18
C HIS A 146 -5.93 -15.32 -14.43
N ALA A 147 -5.61 -15.80 -15.64
CA ALA A 147 -5.67 -17.21 -15.92
C ALA A 147 -4.42 -17.90 -15.35
N MET A 148 -4.60 -18.91 -14.50
CA MET A 148 -3.51 -19.69 -13.89
C MET A 148 -2.53 -20.29 -14.91
N GLN A 149 -3.01 -20.59 -16.12
CA GLN A 149 -2.20 -21.09 -17.22
C GLN A 149 -1.13 -20.13 -17.75
N HIS A 150 -1.20 -18.86 -17.41
CA HIS A 150 -0.18 -17.86 -17.75
C HIS A 150 0.88 -17.68 -16.66
N VAL A 151 0.75 -18.36 -15.53
CA VAL A 151 1.75 -18.38 -14.47
C VAL A 151 2.83 -19.41 -14.85
N THR A 152 3.83 -19.00 -15.60
CA THR A 152 5.01 -19.82 -15.88
C THR A 152 5.87 -19.95 -14.62
N LYS A 153 6.74 -20.97 -14.55
CA LYS A 153 7.72 -21.08 -13.45
C LYS A 153 8.58 -19.82 -13.29
N GLU A 154 8.84 -19.12 -14.38
CA GLU A 154 9.63 -17.88 -14.41
C GLU A 154 8.84 -16.67 -13.88
N ARG A 155 7.50 -16.71 -13.97
CA ARG A 155 6.59 -15.68 -13.44
C ARG A 155 5.92 -16.08 -12.13
N ALA A 156 6.35 -17.17 -11.51
CA ALA A 156 5.74 -17.67 -10.28
C ALA A 156 5.77 -16.66 -9.13
N ILE A 157 6.63 -15.66 -9.20
CA ILE A 157 6.81 -14.64 -8.18
C ILE A 157 6.05 -13.36 -8.54
N ASP A 158 6.02 -12.92 -9.81
CA ASP A 158 5.12 -11.85 -10.24
C ASP A 158 3.78 -12.45 -10.72
N ARG A 159 2.83 -12.49 -9.81
CA ARG A 159 1.48 -12.98 -10.08
C ARG A 159 0.54 -11.91 -10.65
N GLY A 160 1.03 -10.68 -10.85
CA GLY A 160 0.20 -9.53 -11.15
C GLY A 160 -0.68 -9.15 -9.95
N HIS A 161 -1.69 -8.31 -10.16
CA HIS A 161 -2.59 -7.85 -9.09
C HIS A 161 -3.62 -8.92 -8.73
N ILE A 162 -3.29 -9.81 -7.82
CA ILE A 162 -4.14 -10.96 -7.42
C ILE A 162 -4.88 -10.74 -6.10
N ASN A 163 -4.40 -9.81 -5.25
CA ASN A 163 -4.90 -9.59 -3.89
C ASN A 163 -5.49 -8.17 -3.73
N PRO A 164 -6.78 -7.97 -4.07
CA PRO A 164 -7.42 -6.66 -3.93
C PRO A 164 -7.63 -6.30 -2.46
N MET A 165 -6.72 -5.51 -1.90
CA MET A 165 -6.79 -5.10 -0.50
C MET A 165 -7.66 -3.84 -0.34
N SER A 166 -8.80 -3.96 0.34
CA SER A 166 -9.60 -2.79 0.70
C SER A 166 -8.99 -2.06 1.90
N TYR A 167 -9.25 -0.75 2.01
CA TYR A 167 -8.86 0.04 3.19
C TYR A 167 -9.31 -0.61 4.51
N LEU A 168 -10.55 -1.10 4.57
CA LEU A 168 -11.07 -1.73 5.80
C LEU A 168 -10.30 -2.99 6.18
N ARG A 169 -9.94 -3.81 5.20
CA ARG A 169 -9.13 -5.02 5.44
C ARG A 169 -7.72 -4.66 5.88
N LEU A 170 -7.04 -3.74 5.16
CA LEU A 170 -5.70 -3.29 5.53
C LEU A 170 -5.67 -2.71 6.95
N ARG A 171 -6.62 -1.82 7.25
CA ARG A 171 -6.75 -1.24 8.58
C ARG A 171 -6.92 -2.31 9.65
N TYR A 172 -7.88 -3.24 9.47
CA TYR A 172 -8.14 -4.30 10.43
C TYR A 172 -6.89 -5.15 10.69
N LEU A 173 -6.19 -5.55 9.62
CA LEU A 173 -4.99 -6.37 9.74
C LEU A 173 -3.85 -5.61 10.44
N LEU A 174 -3.58 -4.36 10.08
CA LEU A 174 -2.56 -3.54 10.73
C LEU A 174 -2.86 -3.33 12.22
N GLU A 175 -4.10 -2.99 12.56
CA GLU A 175 -4.50 -2.77 13.95
C GLU A 175 -4.46 -4.07 14.77
N SER A 176 -4.78 -5.22 14.18
CA SER A 176 -4.62 -6.53 14.83
C SER A 176 -3.15 -6.90 15.09
N LEU A 177 -2.23 -6.34 14.33
CA LEU A 177 -0.78 -6.49 14.51
C LEU A 177 -0.17 -5.39 15.42
N GLY A 178 -1.00 -4.53 16.01
CA GLY A 178 -0.54 -3.45 16.89
C GLY A 178 -0.01 -2.22 16.15
N ALA A 179 -0.43 -2.00 14.90
CA ALA A 179 -0.10 -0.80 14.13
C ALA A 179 -1.36 0.01 13.81
N GLU A 180 -1.55 1.15 14.47
CA GLU A 180 -2.73 2.01 14.28
C GLU A 180 -2.62 2.84 13.00
N VAL A 181 -3.65 2.80 12.15
CA VAL A 181 -3.74 3.67 10.96
C VAL A 181 -3.99 5.11 11.39
N THR A 182 -3.00 5.96 11.20
CA THR A 182 -3.02 7.37 11.60
C THR A 182 -3.52 8.27 10.49
N GLU A 183 -3.13 8.00 9.24
CA GLU A 183 -3.42 8.84 8.09
C GLU A 183 -3.69 8.02 6.84
N ILE A 184 -4.51 8.58 5.94
CA ILE A 184 -4.67 8.09 4.57
C ILE A 184 -4.47 9.25 3.60
N LYS A 185 -3.67 9.02 2.58
CA LYS A 185 -3.44 9.94 1.47
C LYS A 185 -3.80 9.26 0.16
N GLY A 186 -3.88 9.99 -0.90
CA GLY A 186 -4.19 9.47 -2.21
C GLY A 186 -3.36 10.15 -3.27
N ASP A 187 -2.97 9.40 -4.26
CA ASP A 187 -2.33 9.89 -5.45
C ASP A 187 -3.30 10.70 -6.35
N ARG A 188 -3.02 10.75 -7.62
CA ARG A 188 -3.84 11.44 -8.61
C ARG A 188 -5.28 10.90 -8.71
N THR A 189 -6.23 11.80 -8.91
CA THR A 189 -7.62 11.45 -9.23
C THR A 189 -7.74 11.01 -10.68
N LYS A 190 -8.18 9.76 -10.93
CA LYS A 190 -8.51 9.27 -12.26
C LYS A 190 -9.97 9.54 -12.64
N LYS A 191 -10.23 9.67 -13.96
CA LYS A 191 -11.60 9.71 -14.52
C LYS A 191 -12.50 10.81 -13.93
N LYS A 192 -11.95 12.00 -13.66
CA LYS A 192 -12.69 13.17 -13.10
C LYS A 192 -13.97 13.49 -13.86
N HIS A 193 -13.99 13.26 -15.17
CA HIS A 193 -15.17 13.52 -16.03
C HIS A 193 -16.37 12.62 -15.71
N LEU A 194 -16.17 11.46 -15.06
CA LEU A 194 -17.27 10.57 -14.65
C LEU A 194 -17.91 10.97 -13.32
N LEU A 195 -17.27 11.83 -12.54
CA LEU A 195 -17.76 12.24 -11.23
C LEU A 195 -19.18 12.82 -11.26
N PRO A 196 -19.57 13.71 -12.18
CA PRO A 196 -20.94 14.25 -12.23
C PRO A 196 -22.01 13.16 -12.37
N PHE A 197 -21.72 12.08 -13.09
CA PHE A 197 -22.64 10.97 -13.30
C PHE A 197 -22.68 10.00 -12.11
N LEU A 198 -21.58 9.89 -11.37
CA LEU A 198 -21.46 8.97 -10.24
C LEU A 198 -21.86 9.61 -8.90
N LEU A 199 -21.77 10.93 -8.77
CA LEU A 199 -22.15 11.67 -7.57
C LEU A 199 -23.58 11.40 -7.08
N PRO A 200 -24.62 11.37 -7.91
CA PRO A 200 -25.98 11.08 -7.47
C PRO A 200 -26.12 9.70 -6.83
N VAL A 201 -25.48 8.68 -7.41
CA VAL A 201 -25.46 7.30 -6.88
C VAL A 201 -24.75 7.27 -5.52
N PHE A 202 -23.67 8.05 -5.37
CA PHE A 202 -22.96 8.20 -4.10
C PHE A 202 -23.80 8.91 -3.06
N LEU A 203 -24.45 9.98 -3.42
CA LEU A 203 -25.34 10.73 -2.53
C LEU A 203 -26.46 9.81 -2.01
N LEU A 204 -27.05 9.04 -2.91
CA LEU A 204 -28.08 8.06 -2.53
C LEU A 204 -27.52 7.00 -1.57
N GLY A 205 -26.37 6.39 -1.90
CA GLY A 205 -25.69 5.43 -1.04
C GLY A 205 -25.28 6.05 0.31
N TRP A 206 -24.86 7.31 0.32
CA TRP A 206 -24.53 8.05 1.54
C TRP A 206 -25.77 8.29 2.41
N LEU A 207 -26.89 8.68 1.80
CA LEU A 207 -28.17 8.88 2.50
C LEU A 207 -28.69 7.55 3.08
N MET A 208 -28.69 6.48 2.30
CA MET A 208 -29.11 5.15 2.75
C MET A 208 -28.21 4.61 3.86
N GLY A 209 -26.89 4.81 3.75
CA GLY A 209 -25.91 4.39 4.77
C GLY A 209 -25.92 5.23 6.04
N ARG A 210 -26.63 6.36 6.09
CA ARG A 210 -26.67 7.26 7.25
C ARG A 210 -27.22 6.56 8.50
N LYS A 211 -28.25 5.73 8.36
CA LYS A 211 -28.81 4.95 9.47
C LYS A 211 -27.84 3.96 10.09
N HIS A 212 -26.89 3.43 9.30
CA HIS A 212 -25.88 2.49 9.80
C HIS A 212 -24.67 3.18 10.43
N ARG A 213 -24.43 4.49 10.09
CA ARG A 213 -23.34 5.28 10.64
C ARG A 213 -23.72 6.02 11.94
N CYS A 214 -24.99 6.24 12.18
CA CYS A 214 -25.50 7.00 13.33
C CYS A 214 -25.97 6.09 14.47
N ARG A 215 -25.36 4.94 14.70
CA ARG A 215 -25.51 4.24 15.97
C ARG A 215 -24.58 4.91 16.98
N GLU A 216 -25.15 5.85 17.69
CA GLU A 216 -24.52 6.57 18.80
C GLU A 216 -24.50 5.69 20.04
N ASP A 217 -23.50 4.85 20.18
CA ASP A 217 -23.14 4.25 21.45
C ASP A 217 -21.70 4.68 21.77
N GLY A 218 -21.42 5.09 23.01
CA GLY A 218 -20.20 5.79 23.43
C GLY A 218 -18.83 5.12 23.24
N GLU A 219 -18.77 3.98 22.53
CA GLU A 219 -17.55 3.29 22.10
C GLU A 219 -17.02 3.79 20.75
N ASN A 220 -17.56 4.89 20.21
CA ASN A 220 -17.53 5.17 18.78
C ASN A 220 -16.46 6.16 18.24
N VAL A 221 -15.43 6.53 19.02
CA VAL A 221 -14.34 7.37 18.48
C VAL A 221 -13.62 6.66 17.33
N HIS A 222 -13.42 5.35 17.47
CA HIS A 222 -12.78 4.51 16.45
C HIS A 222 -13.65 4.37 15.19
N LEU A 223 -14.94 4.10 15.33
CA LEU A 223 -15.88 4.01 14.21
C LEU A 223 -16.07 5.36 13.50
N ASN A 224 -16.04 6.48 14.23
CA ASN A 224 -16.08 7.81 13.65
C ASN A 224 -14.83 8.12 12.81
N LYS A 225 -13.64 7.69 13.24
CA LYS A 225 -12.40 7.81 12.46
C LYS A 225 -12.49 6.99 11.17
N ILE A 226 -13.01 5.76 11.24
CA ILE A 226 -13.26 4.93 10.05
C ILE A 226 -14.26 5.61 9.11
N ALA A 227 -15.38 6.07 9.61
CA ALA A 227 -16.41 6.74 8.82
C ALA A 227 -15.89 8.01 8.12
N LYS A 228 -15.05 8.79 8.82
CA LYS A 228 -14.35 9.96 8.25
C LYS A 228 -13.43 9.55 7.10
N HIS A 229 -12.64 8.50 7.28
CA HIS A 229 -11.77 7.97 6.21
C HIS A 229 -12.60 7.46 5.02
N LEU A 230 -13.68 6.71 5.26
CA LEU A 230 -14.54 6.16 4.20
C LEU A 230 -15.20 7.24 3.32
N SER A 231 -15.41 8.44 3.85
CA SER A 231 -15.95 9.58 3.11
C SER A 231 -14.90 10.59 2.66
N SER A 232 -13.62 10.28 2.86
CA SER A 232 -12.53 11.19 2.51
C SER A 232 -12.23 11.21 1.01
N LYS A 233 -11.72 12.34 0.54
CA LYS A 233 -11.30 12.52 -0.85
C LYS A 233 -10.25 11.48 -1.30
N PRO A 234 -9.19 11.16 -0.53
CA PRO A 234 -8.27 10.08 -0.87
C PRO A 234 -8.97 8.77 -1.20
N LEU A 235 -9.84 8.29 -0.31
CA LEU A 235 -10.48 7.00 -0.50
C LEU A 235 -11.51 6.99 -1.62
N LEU A 236 -12.21 8.10 -1.83
CA LEU A 236 -13.25 8.17 -2.86
C LEU A 236 -12.72 8.39 -4.27
N LEU A 237 -11.60 9.10 -4.43
CA LEU A 237 -11.21 9.64 -5.73
C LEU A 237 -9.82 9.22 -6.22
N SER A 238 -8.90 8.80 -5.36
CA SER A 238 -7.55 8.49 -5.80
C SER A 238 -7.44 7.14 -6.51
N ARG A 239 -6.45 7.02 -7.37
CA ARG A 239 -6.13 5.76 -8.07
C ARG A 239 -5.47 4.76 -7.13
N SER A 240 -4.42 5.19 -6.43
CA SER A 240 -3.75 4.44 -5.40
C SER A 240 -4.00 5.10 -4.05
N LEU A 241 -4.05 4.30 -3.00
CA LEU A 241 -4.21 4.72 -1.63
C LEU A 241 -2.88 4.57 -0.92
N VAL A 242 -2.47 5.59 -0.17
CA VAL A 242 -1.31 5.55 0.71
C VAL A 242 -1.80 5.57 2.15
N LEU A 243 -1.54 4.49 2.88
CA LEU A 243 -1.85 4.36 4.30
C LEU A 243 -0.59 4.58 5.12
N VAL A 244 -0.71 5.38 6.16
CA VAL A 244 0.32 5.56 7.18
C VAL A 244 -0.19 4.95 8.48
N ALA A 245 0.55 3.99 9.02
CA ALA A 245 0.21 3.38 10.31
C ALA A 245 1.42 3.37 11.24
N LYS A 246 1.18 3.54 12.53
CA LYS A 246 2.20 3.65 13.56
C LYS A 246 2.13 2.46 14.49
N LYS A 247 3.26 1.74 14.67
CA LYS A 247 3.38 0.65 15.64
C LYS A 247 3.24 1.19 17.05
N ASN A 248 2.50 0.49 17.89
CA ASN A 248 2.34 0.85 19.29
C ASN A 248 3.71 0.87 20.02
N LYS A 249 3.81 1.67 21.06
CA LYS A 249 5.06 1.83 21.86
C LYS A 249 5.25 0.75 22.93
N SER A 250 4.28 -0.16 23.05
CA SER A 250 4.31 -1.23 24.06
C SER A 250 5.05 -2.43 23.55
#